data_feff2b3e15d5bde98d3be572350857fc
#
_entry.id   feff2b3e15d5bde98d3be572350857fc
#
_cell.length_a   1.000
_cell.length_b   1.000
_cell.length_c   1.000
_cell.angle_alpha   90.00
_cell.angle_beta   90.00
_cell.angle_gamma   90.00
#
_symmetry.space_group_name_H-M   'P 1'
#
loop_
_entity.id
_entity.type
_entity.pdbx_description
1 polymer ?
#
loop_
_entity_poly.entity_id
_entity_poly.type
_entity_poly.pdbx_seq_one_letter_code
_entity_poly.pdbx_strand_id
1 'polypeptide(L)'
;MPNTAPRAWQVVLERIEGDLREGRLAPGDRLTPERELATQLGVGRSSVREAMRVLEVLGVVRTATGSGPTAGAMIVTTPRGGLAAFLRLQVAANGFPLTDVVRTRIVLECDVADRLAQDDVDLAEVVGILDAMDAEDLAPDEFLALDARFHQALSEASGNAVISAMMAGLRSSIEAYTRAGAARLDAWPVVAERLRSEHRHIVAAMTAGDPAAAREAVRAHITDYYTEVAQALSPADAAEPAVADAARAALRSVPSA
;
A
#
# COMPACT_ATOMS: atom_id res chain seq x y z
N MET A 1 6.44 35.18 9.37
CA MET A 1 6.67 33.96 8.56
C MET A 1 7.71 34.34 7.50
N PRO A 2 8.90 33.72 7.44
CA PRO A 2 9.83 34.02 6.37
C PRO A 2 9.23 33.56 5.05
N ASN A 3 8.93 34.48 4.16
CA ASN A 3 8.54 34.22 2.78
C ASN A 3 9.80 33.78 2.03
N THR A 4 10.12 32.50 2.11
CA THR A 4 11.21 31.90 1.34
C THR A 4 10.70 31.70 -0.08
N ALA A 5 11.25 32.42 -1.05
CA ALA A 5 10.94 32.23 -2.47
C ALA A 5 11.04 30.74 -2.82
N PRO A 6 10.12 30.19 -3.62
CA PRO A 6 10.14 28.78 -3.96
C PRO A 6 11.47 28.40 -4.61
N ARG A 7 12.01 27.25 -4.25
CA ARG A 7 13.24 26.76 -4.91
C ARG A 7 12.93 26.48 -6.38
N ALA A 8 13.92 26.67 -7.25
CA ALA A 8 13.73 26.54 -8.69
C ALA A 8 13.09 25.20 -9.15
N TRP A 9 13.38 24.10 -8.47
CA TRP A 9 12.73 22.81 -8.76
C TRP A 9 11.24 22.78 -8.35
N GLN A 10 10.84 23.54 -7.32
CA GLN A 10 9.44 23.65 -6.89
C GLN A 10 8.60 24.39 -7.94
N VAL A 11 9.17 25.44 -8.60
CA VAL A 11 8.53 26.13 -9.73
C VAL A 11 8.21 25.14 -10.86
N VAL A 12 9.09 24.18 -11.11
CA VAL A 12 8.86 23.14 -12.13
C VAL A 12 7.72 22.19 -11.71
N LEU A 13 7.69 21.79 -10.44
CA LEU A 13 6.60 20.93 -9.93
C LEU A 13 5.25 21.64 -10.02
N GLU A 14 5.18 22.91 -9.55
CA GLU A 14 3.96 23.73 -9.59
C GLU A 14 3.45 23.90 -11.02
N ARG A 15 4.36 24.07 -11.99
CA ARG A 15 3.97 24.15 -13.41
C ARG A 15 3.37 22.84 -13.90
N ILE A 16 4.01 21.70 -13.65
CA ILE A 16 3.50 20.38 -14.09
C ILE A 16 2.17 20.06 -13.40
N GLU A 17 2.05 20.34 -12.11
CA GLU A 17 0.79 20.19 -11.37
C GLU A 17 -0.32 21.06 -11.96
N GLY A 18 -0.01 22.31 -12.32
CA GLY A 18 -0.92 23.22 -12.99
C GLY A 18 -1.37 22.69 -14.36
N ASP A 19 -0.44 22.18 -15.16
CA ASP A 19 -0.72 21.61 -16.48
C ASP A 19 -1.61 20.36 -16.39
N LEU A 20 -1.40 19.49 -15.37
CA LEU A 20 -2.26 18.34 -15.08
C LEU A 20 -3.66 18.78 -14.64
N ARG A 21 -3.75 19.75 -13.72
CA ARG A 21 -5.04 20.24 -13.20
C ARG A 21 -5.88 20.90 -14.28
N GLU A 22 -5.25 21.61 -15.20
CA GLU A 22 -5.92 22.33 -16.30
C GLU A 22 -6.10 21.47 -17.55
N GLY A 23 -5.70 20.18 -17.52
CA GLY A 23 -5.86 19.24 -18.63
C GLY A 23 -4.93 19.49 -19.82
N ARG A 24 -3.89 20.30 -19.66
CA ARG A 24 -2.82 20.46 -20.67
C ARG A 24 -1.88 19.26 -20.72
N LEU A 25 -1.82 18.51 -19.65
CA LEU A 25 -1.14 17.21 -19.53
C LEU A 25 -2.15 16.18 -19.03
N ALA A 26 -2.10 15.00 -19.60
CA ALA A 26 -2.90 13.85 -19.18
C ALA A 26 -2.02 12.60 -18.95
N PRO A 27 -2.50 11.59 -18.23
CA PRO A 27 -1.82 10.30 -18.14
C PRO A 27 -1.49 9.74 -19.53
N GLY A 28 -0.23 9.36 -19.74
CA GLY A 28 0.29 8.90 -21.03
C GLY A 28 0.95 9.99 -21.87
N ASP A 29 0.76 11.27 -21.53
CA ASP A 29 1.39 12.35 -22.26
C ASP A 29 2.89 12.46 -21.95
N ARG A 30 3.61 13.01 -22.92
CA ARG A 30 5.01 13.34 -22.77
C ARG A 30 5.17 14.74 -22.19
N LEU A 31 6.10 14.84 -21.26
CA LEU A 31 6.53 16.14 -20.77
C LEU A 31 7.36 16.89 -21.82
N THR A 32 7.27 18.19 -21.78
CA THR A 32 8.16 19.09 -22.51
C THR A 32 9.62 18.73 -22.24
N PRO A 33 10.50 18.66 -23.26
CA PRO A 33 11.92 18.34 -23.06
C PRO A 33 12.59 19.26 -22.03
N GLU A 34 13.45 18.69 -21.17
CA GLU A 34 14.08 19.41 -20.05
C GLU A 34 14.69 20.77 -20.44
N ARG A 35 15.32 20.81 -21.64
CA ARG A 35 15.95 22.04 -22.13
C ARG A 35 14.93 23.15 -22.42
N GLU A 36 13.84 22.77 -23.03
CA GLU A 36 12.77 23.66 -23.40
C GLU A 36 12.01 24.15 -22.16
N LEU A 37 11.67 23.21 -21.23
CA LEU A 37 11.02 23.52 -19.97
C LEU A 37 11.87 24.48 -19.11
N ALA A 38 13.20 24.27 -19.07
CA ALA A 38 14.12 25.17 -18.39
C ALA A 38 14.06 26.61 -18.97
N THR A 39 14.00 26.72 -20.30
CA THR A 39 13.89 28.01 -20.99
C THR A 39 12.55 28.69 -20.71
N GLN A 40 11.44 27.94 -20.81
CA GLN A 40 10.10 28.47 -20.58
C GLN A 40 9.91 29.01 -19.16
N LEU A 41 10.51 28.34 -18.17
CA LEU A 41 10.36 28.68 -16.75
C LEU A 41 11.46 29.60 -16.22
N GLY A 42 12.50 29.92 -17.03
CA GLY A 42 13.64 30.76 -16.59
C GLY A 42 14.47 30.12 -15.47
N VAL A 43 14.50 28.77 -15.40
CA VAL A 43 15.25 28.02 -14.36
C VAL A 43 16.42 27.24 -14.97
N GLY A 44 17.35 26.80 -14.11
CA GLY A 44 18.46 25.98 -14.53
C GLY A 44 18.03 24.56 -14.95
N ARG A 45 18.70 23.95 -15.92
CA ARG A 45 18.46 22.55 -16.32
C ARG A 45 18.64 21.55 -15.15
N SER A 46 19.55 21.86 -14.22
CA SER A 46 19.74 21.06 -13.00
C SER A 46 18.48 21.02 -12.15
N SER A 47 17.78 22.16 -12.02
CA SER A 47 16.53 22.24 -11.26
C SER A 47 15.39 21.50 -11.94
N VAL A 48 15.31 21.53 -13.29
CA VAL A 48 14.35 20.71 -14.03
C VAL A 48 14.62 19.24 -13.81
N ARG A 49 15.90 18.82 -13.91
CA ARG A 49 16.27 17.41 -13.69
C ARG A 49 16.01 16.94 -12.26
N GLU A 50 16.21 17.82 -11.27
CA GLU A 50 15.86 17.54 -9.88
C GLU A 50 14.34 17.35 -9.72
N ALA A 51 13.52 18.22 -10.31
CA ALA A 51 12.07 18.07 -10.30
C ALA A 51 11.61 16.76 -10.98
N MET A 52 12.21 16.39 -12.12
CA MET A 52 11.91 15.13 -12.80
C MET A 52 12.20 13.91 -11.90
N ARG A 53 13.32 13.91 -11.18
CA ARG A 53 13.65 12.85 -10.21
C ARG A 53 12.65 12.78 -9.07
N VAL A 54 12.21 13.93 -8.53
CA VAL A 54 11.18 13.98 -7.50
C VAL A 54 9.87 13.40 -8.03
N LEU A 55 9.42 13.81 -9.22
CA LEU A 55 8.19 13.28 -9.84
C LEU A 55 8.28 11.79 -10.15
N GLU A 56 9.47 11.29 -10.52
CA GLU A 56 9.71 9.87 -10.75
C GLU A 56 9.64 9.06 -9.45
N VAL A 57 10.24 9.56 -8.36
CA VAL A 57 10.14 8.95 -7.03
C VAL A 57 8.69 8.95 -6.52
N LEU A 58 7.94 10.02 -6.79
CA LEU A 58 6.51 10.11 -6.45
C LEU A 58 5.63 9.22 -7.35
N GLY A 59 6.19 8.61 -8.40
CA GLY A 59 5.44 7.76 -9.32
C GLY A 59 4.49 8.53 -10.25
N VAL A 60 4.69 9.84 -10.42
CA VAL A 60 3.91 10.70 -11.32
C VAL A 60 4.47 10.65 -12.74
N VAL A 61 5.79 10.51 -12.87
CA VAL A 61 6.52 10.51 -14.14
C VAL A 61 7.35 9.23 -14.24
N ARG A 62 7.50 8.73 -15.46
CA ARG A 62 8.47 7.68 -15.81
C ARG A 62 9.42 8.24 -16.87
N THR A 63 10.73 8.13 -16.62
CA THR A 63 11.75 8.49 -17.58
C THR A 63 12.21 7.26 -18.38
N ALA A 64 12.33 7.40 -19.70
CA ALA A 64 12.92 6.40 -20.56
C ALA A 64 14.18 6.98 -21.23
N THR A 65 15.32 6.31 -21.01
CA THR A 65 16.59 6.65 -21.64
C THR A 65 16.64 6.16 -23.08
N GLY A 66 17.23 6.95 -23.98
CA GLY A 66 17.39 6.61 -25.40
C GLY A 66 17.13 7.81 -26.33
N SER A 67 17.30 7.59 -27.63
CA SER A 67 17.05 8.58 -28.69
C SER A 67 15.84 8.24 -29.59
N GLY A 68 15.07 7.22 -29.21
CA GLY A 68 13.90 6.76 -29.99
C GLY A 68 12.58 7.45 -29.64
N PRO A 69 11.48 7.06 -30.30
CA PRO A 69 10.16 7.61 -30.07
C PRO A 69 9.63 7.42 -28.65
N THR A 70 10.27 6.56 -27.84
CA THR A 70 9.92 6.28 -26.45
C THR A 70 10.81 7.00 -25.42
N ALA A 71 11.84 7.75 -25.87
CA ALA A 71 12.73 8.49 -24.97
C ALA A 71 12.06 9.73 -24.39
N GLY A 72 12.43 10.09 -23.15
CA GLY A 72 11.92 11.25 -22.45
C GLY A 72 11.06 10.91 -21.24
N ALA A 73 10.50 11.92 -20.61
CA ALA A 73 9.64 11.80 -19.45
C ALA A 73 8.16 11.74 -19.88
N MET A 74 7.39 10.82 -19.30
CA MET A 74 5.97 10.62 -19.56
C MET A 74 5.19 10.62 -18.25
N ILE A 75 3.98 11.18 -18.28
CA ILE A 75 3.05 11.06 -17.16
C ILE A 75 2.57 9.61 -17.03
N VAL A 76 2.64 9.07 -15.83
CA VAL A 76 2.24 7.68 -15.56
C VAL A 76 0.73 7.55 -15.53
N THR A 77 0.19 6.54 -16.18
CA THR A 77 -1.26 6.26 -16.21
C THR A 77 -1.78 5.65 -14.91
N THR A 78 -0.91 4.92 -14.19
CA THR A 78 -1.25 4.30 -12.92
C THR A 78 -0.14 4.62 -11.92
N PRO A 79 -0.39 5.47 -10.90
CA PRO A 79 0.60 5.77 -9.87
C PRO A 79 1.06 4.49 -9.17
N ARG A 80 2.38 4.27 -9.10
CA ARG A 80 2.95 3.10 -8.44
C ARG A 80 4.15 3.51 -7.57
N GLY A 81 4.19 2.98 -6.35
CA GLY A 81 5.40 2.93 -5.53
C GLY A 81 5.74 4.17 -4.71
N GLY A 82 5.43 5.39 -5.15
CA GLY A 82 5.81 6.60 -4.42
C GLY A 82 5.20 6.68 -3.02
N LEU A 83 3.90 6.46 -2.92
CA LEU A 83 3.20 6.43 -1.63
C LEU A 83 3.69 5.27 -0.75
N ALA A 84 3.90 4.09 -1.34
CA ALA A 84 4.43 2.93 -0.63
C ALA A 84 5.84 3.18 -0.08
N ALA A 85 6.72 3.79 -0.88
CA ALA A 85 8.06 4.15 -0.43
C ALA A 85 8.03 5.17 0.72
N PHE A 86 7.16 6.18 0.61
CA PHE A 86 6.96 7.17 1.67
C PHE A 86 6.50 6.52 2.99
N LEU A 87 5.43 5.71 2.95
CA LEU A 87 4.90 5.04 4.14
C LEU A 87 5.94 4.13 4.78
N ARG A 88 6.66 3.32 3.98
CA ARG A 88 7.72 2.44 4.48
C ARG A 88 8.84 3.23 5.18
N LEU A 89 9.28 4.35 4.60
CA LEU A 89 10.31 5.18 5.20
C LEU A 89 9.84 5.84 6.50
N GLN A 90 8.58 6.30 6.56
CA GLN A 90 8.01 6.89 7.77
C GLN A 90 7.87 5.87 8.90
N VAL A 91 7.46 4.64 8.60
CA VAL A 91 7.43 3.56 9.60
C VAL A 91 8.84 3.23 10.07
N ALA A 92 9.79 3.07 9.15
CA ALA A 92 11.19 2.78 9.50
C ALA A 92 11.86 3.91 10.32
N ALA A 93 11.43 5.17 10.12
CA ALA A 93 11.89 6.31 10.89
C ALA A 93 11.08 6.56 12.18
N ASN A 94 10.19 5.64 12.57
CA ASN A 94 9.28 5.77 13.71
C ASN A 94 8.35 7.02 13.64
N GLY A 95 8.14 7.56 12.44
CA GLY A 95 7.18 8.65 12.21
C GLY A 95 5.73 8.16 12.27
N PHE A 96 5.48 6.89 11.92
CA PHE A 96 4.17 6.24 12.02
C PHE A 96 4.27 4.98 12.88
N PRO A 97 3.58 4.94 14.04
CA PRO A 97 3.50 3.74 14.86
C PRO A 97 2.86 2.58 14.10
N LEU A 98 3.39 1.37 14.29
CA LEU A 98 2.83 0.16 13.68
C LEU A 98 1.33 -0.02 13.98
N THR A 99 0.93 0.32 15.20
CA THR A 99 -0.48 0.28 15.64
C THR A 99 -1.40 1.12 14.78
N ASP A 100 -0.94 2.31 14.38
CA ASP A 100 -1.72 3.21 13.53
C ASP A 100 -1.79 2.67 12.10
N VAL A 101 -0.71 2.03 11.61
CA VAL A 101 -0.71 1.32 10.33
C VAL A 101 -1.74 0.20 10.32
N VAL A 102 -1.76 -0.66 11.35
CA VAL A 102 -2.72 -1.78 11.47
C VAL A 102 -4.15 -1.28 11.59
N ARG A 103 -4.40 -0.25 12.42
CA ARG A 103 -5.73 0.36 12.52
C ARG A 103 -6.22 0.94 11.20
N THR A 104 -5.34 1.62 10.47
CA THR A 104 -5.68 2.18 9.15
C THR A 104 -6.01 1.07 8.16
N ARG A 105 -5.28 -0.05 8.19
CA ARG A 105 -5.61 -1.23 7.38
C ARG A 105 -7.00 -1.75 7.71
N ILE A 106 -7.32 -1.94 8.99
CA ILE A 106 -8.66 -2.42 9.40
C ILE A 106 -9.76 -1.51 8.83
N VAL A 107 -9.61 -0.19 8.93
CA VAL A 107 -10.59 0.77 8.40
C VAL A 107 -10.77 0.61 6.89
N LEU A 108 -9.67 0.58 6.14
CA LEU A 108 -9.73 0.50 4.68
C LEU A 108 -10.21 -0.87 4.20
N GLU A 109 -9.73 -1.95 4.79
CA GLU A 109 -10.08 -3.31 4.37
C GLU A 109 -11.52 -3.68 4.77
N CYS A 110 -12.03 -3.17 5.89
CA CYS A 110 -13.44 -3.30 6.23
C CYS A 110 -14.36 -2.54 5.26
N ASP A 111 -13.98 -1.33 4.80
CA ASP A 111 -14.73 -0.60 3.76
C ASP A 111 -14.71 -1.34 2.42
N VAL A 112 -13.56 -1.90 2.04
CA VAL A 112 -13.43 -2.75 0.85
C VAL A 112 -14.36 -3.96 0.93
N ALA A 113 -14.34 -4.68 2.07
CA ALA A 113 -15.17 -5.87 2.27
C ALA A 113 -16.66 -5.57 2.19
N ASP A 114 -17.06 -4.45 2.81
CA ASP A 114 -18.44 -3.96 2.78
C ASP A 114 -18.93 -3.70 1.34
N ARG A 115 -18.11 -3.01 0.53
CA ARG A 115 -18.41 -2.71 -0.87
C ARG A 115 -18.48 -3.96 -1.73
N LEU A 116 -17.47 -4.84 -1.61
CA LEU A 116 -17.42 -6.07 -2.40
C LEU A 116 -18.60 -7.02 -2.10
N ALA A 117 -19.19 -6.93 -0.90
CA ALA A 117 -20.38 -7.68 -0.55
C ALA A 117 -21.68 -7.02 -1.07
N GLN A 118 -21.68 -5.70 -1.38
CA GLN A 118 -22.85 -5.00 -1.91
C GLN A 118 -22.91 -4.99 -3.44
N ASP A 119 -21.76 -5.03 -4.08
CA ASP A 119 -21.61 -4.90 -5.53
C ASP A 119 -21.37 -6.29 -6.16
N ASP A 120 -21.91 -6.51 -7.37
CA ASP A 120 -21.62 -7.72 -8.15
C ASP A 120 -20.25 -7.57 -8.82
N VAL A 121 -19.20 -7.94 -8.09
CA VAL A 121 -17.80 -7.80 -8.51
C VAL A 121 -17.21 -9.16 -8.84
N ASP A 122 -16.44 -9.24 -9.94
CA ASP A 122 -15.68 -10.44 -10.28
C ASP A 122 -14.51 -10.63 -9.28
N LEU A 123 -14.58 -11.70 -8.49
CA LEU A 123 -13.57 -12.13 -7.54
C LEU A 123 -12.70 -13.29 -8.05
N ALA A 124 -12.70 -13.60 -9.34
CA ALA A 124 -11.97 -14.74 -9.91
C ALA A 124 -10.46 -14.69 -9.60
N GLU A 125 -9.83 -13.52 -9.65
CA GLU A 125 -8.42 -13.35 -9.27
C GLU A 125 -8.21 -13.64 -7.78
N VAL A 126 -9.09 -13.15 -6.92
CA VAL A 126 -9.04 -13.38 -5.46
C VAL A 126 -9.16 -14.88 -5.16
N VAL A 127 -10.11 -15.56 -5.79
CA VAL A 127 -10.30 -17.03 -5.65
C VAL A 127 -9.07 -17.79 -6.13
N GLY A 128 -8.49 -17.39 -7.27
CA GLY A 128 -7.25 -18.00 -7.77
C GLY A 128 -6.06 -17.86 -6.82
N ILE A 129 -5.99 -16.76 -6.06
CA ILE A 129 -4.97 -16.57 -5.02
C ILE A 129 -5.25 -17.50 -3.81
N LEU A 130 -6.52 -17.64 -3.40
CA LEU A 130 -6.89 -18.60 -2.35
C LEU A 130 -6.53 -20.04 -2.73
N ASP A 131 -6.80 -20.45 -3.97
CA ASP A 131 -6.44 -21.78 -4.45
C ASP A 131 -4.91 -21.98 -4.46
N ALA A 132 -4.14 -20.94 -4.75
CA ALA A 132 -2.68 -21.00 -4.64
C ALA A 132 -2.21 -21.12 -3.18
N MET A 133 -2.94 -20.55 -2.21
CA MET A 133 -2.65 -20.69 -0.79
C MET A 133 -2.93 -22.10 -0.24
N ASP A 134 -3.76 -22.90 -0.91
CA ASP A 134 -4.07 -24.26 -0.53
C ASP A 134 -2.98 -25.27 -0.91
N ALA A 135 -1.93 -24.83 -1.63
CA ALA A 135 -0.82 -25.70 -1.96
C ALA A 135 -0.19 -26.28 -0.67
N GLU A 136 0.05 -27.58 -0.70
CA GLU A 136 0.74 -28.28 0.39
C GLU A 136 2.19 -27.77 0.46
N ASP A 137 2.74 -27.68 1.67
CA ASP A 137 4.15 -27.37 1.93
C ASP A 137 4.60 -25.94 1.55
N LEU A 138 3.71 -24.96 1.49
CA LEU A 138 4.11 -23.56 1.34
C LEU A 138 5.00 -23.12 2.51
N ALA A 139 6.19 -22.61 2.20
CA ALA A 139 7.03 -21.96 3.20
C ALA A 139 6.32 -20.72 3.77
N PRO A 140 6.60 -20.32 5.02
CA PRO A 140 5.98 -19.13 5.64
C PRO A 140 6.07 -17.89 4.77
N ASP A 141 7.22 -17.62 4.15
CA ASP A 141 7.43 -16.47 3.28
C ASP A 141 6.59 -16.52 1.99
N GLU A 142 6.41 -17.72 1.42
CA GLU A 142 5.58 -17.91 0.22
C GLU A 142 4.09 -17.69 0.56
N PHE A 143 3.64 -18.24 1.68
CA PHE A 143 2.28 -18.01 2.17
C PHE A 143 2.01 -16.53 2.43
N LEU A 144 2.91 -15.84 3.14
CA LEU A 144 2.78 -14.40 3.43
C LEU A 144 2.82 -13.53 2.16
N ALA A 145 3.53 -13.98 1.12
CA ALA A 145 3.49 -13.29 -0.18
C ALA A 145 2.12 -13.42 -0.86
N LEU A 146 1.50 -14.61 -0.80
CA LEU A 146 0.14 -14.84 -1.29
C LEU A 146 -0.90 -14.09 -0.45
N ASP A 147 -0.76 -14.08 0.88
CA ASP A 147 -1.58 -13.28 1.79
C ASP A 147 -1.52 -11.78 1.42
N ALA A 148 -0.32 -11.27 1.16
CA ALA A 148 -0.15 -9.90 0.68
C ALA A 148 -0.89 -9.64 -0.64
N ARG A 149 -0.83 -10.58 -1.59
CA ARG A 149 -1.53 -10.47 -2.86
C ARG A 149 -3.04 -10.57 -2.71
N PHE A 150 -3.54 -11.44 -1.82
CA PHE A 150 -4.97 -11.58 -1.53
C PHE A 150 -5.60 -10.26 -1.11
N HIS A 151 -5.07 -9.61 -0.09
CA HIS A 151 -5.58 -8.33 0.37
C HIS A 151 -5.42 -7.21 -0.67
N GLN A 152 -4.34 -7.23 -1.46
CA GLN A 152 -4.15 -6.28 -2.54
C GLN A 152 -5.18 -6.48 -3.66
N ALA A 153 -5.46 -7.73 -4.04
CA ALA A 153 -6.46 -8.06 -5.05
C ALA A 153 -7.88 -7.64 -4.60
N LEU A 154 -8.25 -7.83 -3.34
CA LEU A 154 -9.51 -7.30 -2.79
C LEU A 154 -9.59 -5.78 -2.93
N SER A 155 -8.50 -5.08 -2.59
CA SER A 155 -8.45 -3.61 -2.72
C SER A 155 -8.57 -3.15 -4.18
N GLU A 156 -7.99 -3.89 -5.13
CA GLU A 156 -8.07 -3.61 -6.56
C GLU A 156 -9.47 -3.90 -7.10
N ALA A 157 -10.09 -5.01 -6.68
CA ALA A 157 -11.45 -5.37 -7.04
C ALA A 157 -12.49 -4.32 -6.59
N SER A 158 -12.23 -3.58 -5.50
CA SER A 158 -13.10 -2.48 -5.05
C SER A 158 -13.18 -1.31 -6.04
N GLY A 159 -12.33 -1.26 -7.06
CA GLY A 159 -12.26 -0.18 -8.05
C GLY A 159 -11.72 1.15 -7.51
N ASN A 160 -11.37 1.24 -6.23
CA ASN A 160 -10.84 2.46 -5.65
C ASN A 160 -9.30 2.49 -5.71
N ALA A 161 -8.77 3.15 -6.74
CA ALA A 161 -7.33 3.24 -6.98
C ALA A 161 -6.55 3.88 -5.81
N VAL A 162 -7.18 4.77 -5.03
CA VAL A 162 -6.55 5.40 -3.87
C VAL A 162 -6.40 4.39 -2.74
N ILE A 163 -7.44 3.63 -2.43
CA ILE A 163 -7.39 2.55 -1.44
C ILE A 163 -6.33 1.53 -1.85
N SER A 164 -6.31 1.06 -3.11
CA SER A 164 -5.30 0.13 -3.61
C SER A 164 -3.88 0.64 -3.42
N ALA A 165 -3.61 1.90 -3.74
CA ALA A 165 -2.29 2.51 -3.57
C ALA A 165 -1.89 2.64 -2.08
N MET A 166 -2.83 3.00 -1.21
CA MET A 166 -2.61 3.08 0.24
C MET A 166 -2.35 1.68 0.81
N MET A 167 -3.14 0.68 0.44
CA MET A 167 -2.98 -0.69 0.92
C MET A 167 -1.62 -1.28 0.53
N ALA A 168 -1.18 -1.09 -0.72
CA ALA A 168 0.16 -1.49 -1.14
C ALA A 168 1.26 -0.86 -0.26
N GLY A 169 1.11 0.41 0.11
CA GLY A 169 2.04 1.13 0.96
C GLY A 169 2.03 0.66 2.41
N LEU A 170 0.86 0.52 3.01
CA LEU A 170 0.69 0.06 4.39
C LEU A 170 1.25 -1.36 4.55
N ARG A 171 0.93 -2.28 3.65
CA ARG A 171 1.46 -3.65 3.69
C ARG A 171 2.97 -3.70 3.54
N SER A 172 3.53 -3.01 2.57
CA SER A 172 4.98 -2.93 2.36
C SER A 172 5.72 -2.37 3.59
N SER A 173 5.08 -1.49 4.37
CA SER A 173 5.69 -0.89 5.56
C SER A 173 5.79 -1.84 6.75
N ILE A 174 4.97 -2.89 6.81
CA ILE A 174 4.92 -3.86 7.91
C ILE A 174 5.39 -5.27 7.51
N GLU A 175 5.83 -5.46 6.27
CA GLU A 175 6.26 -6.76 5.75
C GLU A 175 7.36 -7.41 6.60
N ALA A 176 8.36 -6.65 7.00
CA ALA A 176 9.43 -7.15 7.86
C ALA A 176 8.91 -7.62 9.23
N TYR A 177 7.94 -6.89 9.79
CA TYR A 177 7.33 -7.23 11.08
C TYR A 177 6.52 -8.53 11.00
N THR A 178 5.70 -8.70 9.96
CA THR A 178 4.90 -9.92 9.77
C THR A 178 5.77 -11.15 9.55
N ARG A 179 6.86 -11.03 8.77
CA ARG A 179 7.84 -12.10 8.58
C ARG A 179 8.57 -12.46 9.88
N ALA A 180 9.03 -11.46 10.63
CA ALA A 180 9.69 -11.70 11.92
C ALA A 180 8.76 -12.40 12.91
N GLY A 181 7.47 -12.03 12.92
CA GLY A 181 6.47 -12.68 13.74
C GLY A 181 6.21 -14.13 13.33
N ALA A 182 5.96 -14.38 12.05
CA ALA A 182 5.72 -15.71 11.52
C ALA A 182 6.88 -16.69 11.82
N ALA A 183 8.13 -16.20 11.77
CA ALA A 183 9.32 -16.99 12.10
C ALA A 183 9.41 -17.39 13.59
N ARG A 184 8.59 -16.79 14.46
CA ARG A 184 8.53 -17.08 15.91
C ARG A 184 7.29 -17.87 16.33
N LEU A 185 6.36 -18.12 15.41
CA LEU A 185 5.17 -18.93 15.69
C LEU A 185 5.54 -20.42 15.67
N ASP A 186 5.40 -21.08 16.81
CA ASP A 186 5.86 -22.48 17.03
C ASP A 186 5.15 -23.51 16.14
N ALA A 187 3.96 -23.20 15.64
CA ALA A 187 3.12 -24.13 14.89
C ALA A 187 2.62 -23.50 13.58
N TRP A 188 3.54 -23.04 12.73
CA TRP A 188 3.18 -22.40 11.46
C TRP A 188 2.12 -23.15 10.64
N PRO A 189 2.18 -24.48 10.47
CA PRO A 189 1.14 -25.21 9.72
C PRO A 189 -0.28 -25.01 10.28
N VAL A 190 -0.44 -24.92 11.59
CA VAL A 190 -1.73 -24.67 12.24
C VAL A 190 -2.20 -23.24 11.99
N VAL A 191 -1.27 -22.29 12.07
CA VAL A 191 -1.56 -20.87 11.78
C VAL A 191 -1.95 -20.69 10.31
N ALA A 192 -1.21 -21.28 9.38
CA ALA A 192 -1.51 -21.22 7.95
C ALA A 192 -2.89 -21.81 7.63
N GLU A 193 -3.25 -22.93 8.23
CA GLU A 193 -4.58 -23.55 8.03
C GLU A 193 -5.71 -22.65 8.55
N ARG A 194 -5.53 -22.06 9.72
CA ARG A 194 -6.47 -21.08 10.26
C ARG A 194 -6.62 -19.88 9.33
N LEU A 195 -5.51 -19.30 8.86
CA LEU A 195 -5.53 -18.16 7.94
C LEU A 195 -6.22 -18.51 6.60
N ARG A 196 -5.99 -19.71 6.04
CA ARG A 196 -6.74 -20.20 4.86
C ARG A 196 -8.24 -20.20 5.10
N SER A 197 -8.66 -20.77 6.24
CA SER A 197 -10.08 -20.82 6.62
C SER A 197 -10.67 -19.42 6.78
N GLU A 198 -9.96 -18.49 7.42
CA GLU A 198 -10.39 -17.12 7.60
C GLU A 198 -10.53 -16.39 6.25
N HIS A 199 -9.56 -16.50 5.33
CA HIS A 199 -9.64 -15.90 4.00
C HIS A 199 -10.83 -16.45 3.19
N ARG A 200 -11.07 -17.76 3.22
CA ARG A 200 -12.25 -18.35 2.57
C ARG A 200 -13.56 -17.87 3.18
N HIS A 201 -13.60 -17.68 4.49
CA HIS A 201 -14.76 -17.12 5.17
C HIS A 201 -15.04 -15.67 4.75
N ILE A 202 -13.99 -14.86 4.62
CA ILE A 202 -14.07 -13.47 4.11
C ILE A 202 -14.71 -13.46 2.71
N VAL A 203 -14.19 -14.25 1.77
CA VAL A 203 -14.70 -14.29 0.40
C VAL A 203 -16.11 -14.85 0.35
N ALA A 204 -16.42 -15.87 1.17
CA ALA A 204 -17.76 -16.45 1.24
C ALA A 204 -18.81 -15.42 1.72
N ALA A 205 -18.48 -14.58 2.72
CA ALA A 205 -19.36 -13.52 3.19
C ALA A 205 -19.59 -12.46 2.12
N MET A 206 -18.55 -12.06 1.37
CA MET A 206 -18.67 -11.14 0.23
C MET A 206 -19.58 -11.72 -0.85
N THR A 207 -19.34 -12.98 -1.26
CA THR A 207 -20.13 -13.65 -2.29
C THR A 207 -21.58 -13.88 -1.88
N ALA A 208 -21.83 -14.06 -0.57
CA ALA A 208 -23.19 -14.19 -0.03
C ALA A 208 -23.95 -12.86 0.00
N GLY A 209 -23.30 -11.74 -0.29
CA GLY A 209 -23.92 -10.41 -0.21
C GLY A 209 -24.23 -10.00 1.23
N ASP A 210 -23.36 -10.37 2.19
CA ASP A 210 -23.49 -9.99 3.60
C ASP A 210 -22.36 -9.01 4.01
N PRO A 211 -22.59 -7.68 3.88
CA PRO A 211 -21.58 -6.68 4.20
C PRO A 211 -21.15 -6.69 5.67
N ALA A 212 -22.08 -6.99 6.58
CA ALA A 212 -21.80 -7.01 8.00
C ALA A 212 -20.88 -8.19 8.37
N ALA A 213 -21.18 -9.38 7.85
CA ALA A 213 -20.34 -10.56 8.05
C ALA A 213 -18.97 -10.39 7.37
N ALA A 214 -18.90 -9.84 6.15
CA ALA A 214 -17.64 -9.61 5.43
C ALA A 214 -16.74 -8.63 6.20
N ARG A 215 -17.29 -7.53 6.72
CA ARG A 215 -16.57 -6.56 7.53
C ARG A 215 -16.03 -7.17 8.82
N GLU A 216 -16.85 -7.92 9.54
CA GLU A 216 -16.45 -8.55 10.79
C GLU A 216 -15.38 -9.63 10.57
N ALA A 217 -15.51 -10.44 9.52
CA ALA A 217 -14.53 -11.45 9.16
C ALA A 217 -13.15 -10.82 8.88
N VAL A 218 -13.09 -9.72 8.11
CA VAL A 218 -11.84 -8.98 7.85
C VAL A 218 -11.28 -8.38 9.15
N ARG A 219 -12.12 -7.78 9.98
CA ARG A 219 -11.70 -7.20 11.26
C ARG A 219 -11.07 -8.25 12.17
N ALA A 220 -11.74 -9.37 12.36
CA ALA A 220 -11.27 -10.47 13.20
C ALA A 220 -9.95 -11.01 12.67
N HIS A 221 -9.88 -11.32 11.37
CA HIS A 221 -8.68 -11.84 10.71
C HIS A 221 -7.44 -10.95 10.98
N ILE A 222 -7.54 -9.65 10.70
CA ILE A 222 -6.42 -8.74 10.89
C ILE A 222 -6.07 -8.60 12.38
N THR A 223 -7.07 -8.44 13.25
CA THR A 223 -6.86 -8.24 14.68
C THR A 223 -6.19 -9.46 15.32
N ASP A 224 -6.67 -10.67 15.02
CA ASP A 224 -6.20 -11.89 15.63
C ASP A 224 -4.77 -12.21 15.20
N TYR A 225 -4.46 -12.07 13.90
CA TYR A 225 -3.12 -12.29 13.38
C TYR A 225 -2.09 -11.32 14.00
N TYR A 226 -2.39 -10.02 14.06
CA TYR A 226 -1.46 -9.06 14.65
C TYR A 226 -1.33 -9.19 16.16
N THR A 227 -2.37 -9.64 16.85
CA THR A 227 -2.30 -9.95 18.27
C THR A 227 -1.37 -11.14 18.53
N GLU A 228 -1.50 -12.19 17.74
CA GLU A 228 -0.65 -13.39 17.83
C GLU A 228 0.82 -13.08 17.52
N VAL A 229 1.09 -12.36 16.44
CA VAL A 229 2.44 -11.90 16.07
C VAL A 229 3.06 -11.03 17.17
N ALA A 230 2.30 -10.09 17.75
CA ALA A 230 2.78 -9.26 18.84
C ALA A 230 3.08 -10.03 20.13
N GLN A 231 2.39 -11.16 20.36
CA GLN A 231 2.67 -12.06 21.48
C GLN A 231 3.92 -12.91 21.23
N ALA A 232 4.14 -13.37 19.98
CA ALA A 232 5.28 -14.19 19.60
C ALA A 232 6.60 -13.37 19.59
N LEU A 233 6.54 -12.08 19.28
CA LEU A 233 7.69 -11.19 19.36
C LEU A 233 7.91 -10.75 20.82
N SER A 234 9.03 -11.16 21.40
CA SER A 234 9.40 -10.68 22.75
C SER A 234 9.73 -9.18 22.72
N PRO A 235 9.59 -8.44 23.85
CA PRO A 235 9.98 -7.03 23.91
C PRO A 235 11.44 -6.74 23.51
N ALA A 236 12.32 -7.74 23.59
CA ALA A 236 13.71 -7.64 23.19
C ALA A 236 13.93 -7.78 21.67
N ASP A 237 12.97 -8.38 20.97
CA ASP A 237 13.03 -8.67 19.52
C ASP A 237 12.14 -7.71 18.69
N ALA A 238 11.16 -7.07 19.31
CA ALA A 238 10.51 -5.91 18.74
C ALA A 238 11.58 -4.79 18.73
N ALA A 239 11.93 -4.30 17.55
CA ALA A 239 12.93 -3.25 17.37
C ALA A 239 12.68 -1.98 18.22
N GLU A 240 11.51 -1.94 18.93
CA GLU A 240 11.20 -1.05 20.06
C GLU A 240 10.13 -1.69 20.96
N PRO A 241 10.35 -1.72 22.31
CA PRO A 241 9.34 -2.21 23.28
C PRO A 241 8.00 -1.44 23.21
N ALA A 242 8.01 -0.18 22.75
CA ALA A 242 6.83 0.64 22.53
C ALA A 242 5.88 0.08 21.46
N VAL A 243 6.37 -0.70 20.48
CA VAL A 243 5.56 -1.22 19.36
C VAL A 243 4.67 -2.38 19.81
N ALA A 244 5.20 -3.32 20.62
CA ALA A 244 4.43 -4.47 21.12
C ALA A 244 3.35 -4.05 22.12
N ASP A 245 3.64 -3.12 23.03
CA ASP A 245 2.68 -2.62 24.02
C ASP A 245 1.63 -1.71 23.40
N ALA A 246 2.03 -0.88 22.43
CA ALA A 246 1.12 -0.04 21.69
C ALA A 246 0.20 -0.87 20.76
N ALA A 247 0.68 -1.96 20.14
CA ALA A 247 -0.14 -2.88 19.36
C ALA A 247 -1.23 -3.52 20.23
N ARG A 248 -0.86 -4.01 21.42
CA ARG A 248 -1.81 -4.61 22.38
C ARG A 248 -2.86 -3.62 22.89
N ALA A 249 -2.46 -2.37 23.17
CA ALA A 249 -3.38 -1.33 23.65
C ALA A 249 -4.34 -0.88 22.53
N ALA A 250 -3.84 -0.78 21.30
CA ALA A 250 -4.60 -0.33 20.14
C ALA A 250 -5.67 -1.35 19.72
N LEU A 251 -5.34 -2.64 19.76
CA LEU A 251 -6.26 -3.72 19.37
C LEU A 251 -7.42 -3.89 20.38
N ARG A 252 -7.21 -3.55 21.68
CA ARG A 252 -8.25 -3.59 22.72
C ARG A 252 -9.23 -2.43 22.69
N SER A 253 -8.91 -1.33 22.02
CA SER A 253 -9.71 -0.10 22.03
C SER A 253 -10.52 0.14 20.76
N VAL A 254 -10.66 -0.88 19.87
CA VAL A 254 -11.54 -0.80 18.69
C VAL A 254 -12.97 -0.99 19.16
N PRO A 255 -13.86 0.05 19.13
CA PRO A 255 -15.25 -0.11 19.50
C PRO A 255 -15.94 -1.08 18.55
N SER A 256 -16.71 -2.00 19.11
CA SER A 256 -17.73 -2.73 18.35
C SER A 256 -18.79 -1.72 17.94
N ALA A 257 -18.86 -1.36 16.67
CA ALA A 257 -19.91 -0.53 16.09
C ALA A 257 -20.84 -1.39 15.26
#